data_959001afe8462a30b6b77addf383dcd6
#
_entry.id   959001afe8462a30b6b77addf383dcd6
#
_cell.length_a   1.000
_cell.length_b   1.000
_cell.length_c   1.000
_cell.angle_alpha   90.00
_cell.angle_beta   90.00
_cell.angle_gamma   90.00
#
_symmetry.space_group_name_H-M   'P 1'
#
loop_
_entity.id
_entity.type
_entity.pdbx_description
1 polymer ?
#
loop_
_entity_poly.entity_id
_entity_poly.type
_entity_poly.pdbx_seq_one_letter_code
_entity_poly.pdbx_strand_id
1 'polypeptide(L)'
;MSNKLEQEVKFYLNDLKSLEEKLKVMGASLKQPRTFEINLRFDTPNRQLTNSYQALRLRQDTRARLTYKAPLPDELSVRDGIKSRFEAEVTVADFD
;
A
#
# COMPACT_ATOMS: atom_id res chain seq x y z
N MET A 1 7.71 11.95 9.35
CA MET A 1 7.37 11.45 8.00
C MET A 1 8.28 10.29 7.63
N SER A 2 7.71 9.27 7.05
CA SER A 2 8.45 8.09 6.63
C SER A 2 8.50 8.04 5.10
N ASN A 3 9.70 7.91 4.54
CA ASN A 3 9.91 7.71 3.10
C ASN A 3 10.56 6.35 2.90
N LYS A 4 10.01 5.56 2.00
CA LYS A 4 10.54 4.22 1.76
C LYS A 4 10.29 3.75 0.35
N LEU A 5 11.06 2.75 -0.04
CA LEU A 5 10.83 1.98 -1.25
C LEU A 5 9.80 0.89 -0.91
N GLU A 6 8.67 0.91 -1.59
CA GLU A 6 7.66 -0.14 -1.46
C GLU A 6 7.89 -1.18 -2.55
N GLN A 7 7.99 -2.43 -2.14
CA GLN A 7 8.09 -3.56 -3.06
C GLN A 7 6.87 -4.46 -2.87
N GLU A 8 6.22 -4.80 -3.96
CA GLU A 8 4.94 -5.51 -3.93
C GLU A 8 4.88 -6.57 -5.02
N VAL A 9 4.30 -7.71 -4.67
CA VAL A 9 3.96 -8.78 -5.61
C VAL A 9 2.52 -9.21 -5.31
N LYS A 10 1.76 -9.49 -6.35
CA LYS A 10 0.36 -9.89 -6.23
C LYS A 10 0.15 -11.30 -6.75
N PHE A 11 -0.65 -12.07 -6.03
CA PHE A 11 -1.02 -13.43 -6.41
C PHE A 11 -2.54 -13.60 -6.40
N TYR A 12 -3.03 -14.44 -7.28
CA TYR A 12 -4.40 -14.91 -7.16
C TYR A 12 -4.47 -15.99 -6.09
N LEU A 13 -5.51 -15.94 -5.28
CA LEU A 13 -5.63 -16.79 -4.13
C LEU A 13 -7.06 -17.26 -3.96
N ASN A 14 -7.25 -18.58 -3.86
CA ASN A 14 -8.58 -19.16 -3.67
C ASN A 14 -8.99 -19.22 -2.20
N ASP A 15 -8.03 -19.34 -1.29
CA ASP A 15 -8.27 -19.51 0.13
C ASP A 15 -7.25 -18.73 0.96
N LEU A 16 -7.67 -17.56 1.44
CA LEU A 16 -6.83 -16.69 2.23
C LEU A 16 -6.48 -17.31 3.59
N LYS A 17 -7.44 -18.01 4.21
CA LYS A 17 -7.23 -18.63 5.51
C LYS A 17 -6.16 -19.71 5.46
N SER A 18 -6.17 -20.52 4.40
CA SER A 18 -5.17 -21.55 4.20
C SER A 18 -3.77 -20.98 4.04
N LEU A 19 -3.63 -19.87 3.30
CA LEU A 19 -2.35 -19.17 3.16
C LEU A 19 -1.86 -18.62 4.50
N GLU A 20 -2.77 -18.04 5.27
CA GLU A 20 -2.44 -17.49 6.58
C GLU A 20 -1.87 -18.57 7.51
N GLU A 21 -2.49 -19.76 7.53
CA GLU A 21 -2.02 -20.88 8.31
C GLU A 21 -0.63 -21.33 7.86
N LYS A 22 -0.39 -21.41 6.56
CA LYS A 22 0.93 -21.77 6.02
C LYS A 22 2.00 -20.76 6.40
N LEU A 23 1.69 -19.48 6.35
CA LEU A 23 2.63 -18.44 6.75
C LEU A 23 3.00 -18.54 8.23
N LYS A 24 2.04 -18.85 9.08
CA LYS A 24 2.31 -19.06 10.52
C LYS A 24 3.25 -20.24 10.76
N VAL A 25 3.05 -21.33 10.05
CA VAL A 25 3.93 -22.50 10.12
C VAL A 25 5.35 -22.15 9.70
N MET A 26 5.52 -21.25 8.74
CA MET A 26 6.81 -20.78 8.28
C MET A 26 7.46 -19.73 9.19
N GLY A 27 6.82 -19.37 10.28
CA GLY A 27 7.37 -18.42 11.25
C GLY A 27 6.89 -16.99 11.11
N ALA A 28 5.94 -16.73 10.22
CA ALA A 28 5.37 -15.40 10.08
C ALA A 28 4.41 -15.09 11.24
N SER A 29 4.36 -13.84 11.66
CA SER A 29 3.40 -13.39 12.66
C SER A 29 2.45 -12.36 12.08
N LEU A 30 1.19 -12.43 12.53
CA LEU A 30 0.16 -11.50 12.11
C LEU A 30 0.38 -10.16 12.80
N LYS A 31 0.72 -9.13 12.02
CA LYS A 31 0.93 -7.78 12.55
C LYS A 31 -0.37 -7.07 12.87
N GLN A 32 -1.36 -7.26 12.03
CA GLN A 32 -2.64 -6.58 12.17
C GLN A 32 -3.76 -7.51 11.73
N PRO A 33 -4.73 -7.80 12.62
CA PRO A 33 -5.89 -8.60 12.23
C PRO A 33 -6.77 -7.81 11.26
N ARG A 34 -7.75 -8.50 10.70
CA ARG A 34 -8.71 -7.85 9.81
C ARG A 34 -9.37 -6.67 10.52
N THR A 35 -9.24 -5.48 9.95
CA THR A 35 -9.68 -4.22 10.56
C THR A 35 -10.53 -3.43 9.56
N PHE A 36 -11.56 -2.77 10.06
CA PHE A 36 -12.35 -1.87 9.24
C PHE A 36 -11.48 -0.68 8.81
N GLU A 37 -11.55 -0.34 7.53
CA GLU A 37 -10.69 0.67 6.95
C GLU A 37 -11.49 1.64 6.09
N ILE A 38 -11.23 2.93 6.24
CA ILE A 38 -11.79 3.97 5.39
C ILE A 38 -10.65 4.58 4.57
N ASN A 39 -10.84 4.68 3.26
CA ASN A 39 -9.86 5.27 2.35
C ASN A 39 -10.48 6.41 1.57
N LEU A 40 -9.78 7.54 1.52
CA LEU A 40 -10.08 8.62 0.61
C LEU A 40 -8.89 8.80 -0.32
N ARG A 41 -9.16 8.83 -1.62
CA ARG A 41 -8.15 9.03 -2.63
C ARG A 41 -8.34 10.41 -3.25
N PHE A 42 -7.27 11.18 -3.31
CA PHE A 42 -7.30 12.55 -3.80
C PHE A 42 -6.67 12.64 -5.19
N ASP A 43 -7.27 13.48 -6.02
CA ASP A 43 -6.74 13.77 -7.34
C ASP A 43 -7.25 15.13 -7.81
N THR A 44 -6.68 15.63 -8.90
CA THR A 44 -7.21 16.82 -9.57
C THR A 44 -8.45 16.44 -10.40
N PRO A 45 -9.30 17.42 -10.80
CA PRO A 45 -10.49 17.11 -11.60
C PRO A 45 -10.19 16.39 -12.91
N ASN A 46 -9.02 16.62 -13.51
CA ASN A 46 -8.60 15.95 -14.73
C ASN A 46 -7.71 14.73 -14.48
N ARG A 47 -7.68 14.24 -13.24
CA ARG A 47 -7.01 13.01 -12.84
C ARG A 47 -5.50 12.98 -13.15
N GLN A 48 -4.82 14.07 -12.90
CA GLN A 48 -3.39 14.20 -13.18
C GLN A 48 -2.55 13.17 -12.42
N LEU A 49 -2.86 12.92 -11.14
CA LEU A 49 -2.13 11.94 -10.35
C LEU A 49 -2.34 10.53 -10.89
N THR A 50 -3.60 10.15 -11.14
CA THR A 50 -3.91 8.83 -11.69
C THR A 50 -3.25 8.61 -13.03
N ASN A 51 -3.29 9.60 -13.92
CA ASN A 51 -2.70 9.50 -15.26
C ASN A 51 -1.17 9.43 -15.23
N SER A 52 -0.55 9.87 -14.14
CA SER A 52 0.90 9.80 -13.95
C SER A 52 1.30 8.63 -13.05
N TYR A 53 0.39 7.69 -12.80
CA TYR A 53 0.62 6.53 -11.95
C TYR A 53 1.00 6.91 -10.52
N GLN A 54 0.50 8.05 -10.05
CA GLN A 54 0.69 8.53 -8.68
C GLN A 54 -0.60 8.33 -7.88
N ALA A 55 -0.47 8.22 -6.57
CA ALA A 55 -1.62 8.12 -5.68
C ALA A 55 -1.37 8.93 -4.41
N LEU A 56 -2.37 9.73 -4.04
CA LEU A 56 -2.42 10.41 -2.74
C LEU A 56 -3.65 9.90 -2.01
N ARG A 57 -3.44 9.31 -0.83
CA ARG A 57 -4.49 8.59 -0.11
C ARG A 57 -4.48 8.92 1.37
N LEU A 58 -5.65 9.18 1.93
CA LEU A 58 -5.86 9.26 3.37
C LEU A 58 -6.56 7.99 3.82
N ARG A 59 -5.94 7.26 4.74
CA ARG A 59 -6.46 5.99 5.23
C ARG A 59 -6.64 6.08 6.74
N GLN A 60 -7.77 5.60 7.20
CA GLN A 60 -8.02 5.40 8.63
C GLN A 60 -8.40 3.94 8.90
N ASP A 61 -7.60 3.28 9.72
CA ASP A 61 -7.91 1.98 10.32
C ASP A 61 -7.76 2.12 11.83
N THR A 62 -6.63 1.76 12.42
CA THR A 62 -6.34 2.02 13.84
C THR A 62 -5.80 3.43 14.06
N ARG A 63 -5.36 4.09 13.00
CA ARG A 63 -4.87 5.46 13.01
C ARG A 63 -5.03 6.07 11.62
N ALA A 64 -4.94 7.38 11.51
CA ALA A 64 -5.04 8.08 10.24
C ALA A 64 -3.66 8.30 9.64
N ARG A 65 -3.51 7.97 8.35
CA ARG A 65 -2.24 8.11 7.63
C ARG A 65 -2.47 8.73 6.26
N LEU A 66 -1.65 9.71 5.92
CA LEU A 66 -1.61 10.28 4.59
C LEU A 66 -0.44 9.66 3.83
N THR A 67 -0.72 9.04 2.70
CA THR A 67 0.27 8.30 1.92
C THR A 67 0.34 8.83 0.49
N TYR A 68 1.55 9.08 0.01
CA TYR A 68 1.81 9.41 -1.39
C TYR A 68 2.66 8.29 -2.01
N LYS A 69 2.23 7.80 -3.17
CA LYS A 69 2.95 6.78 -3.93
C LYS A 69 3.24 7.29 -5.34
N ALA A 70 4.43 7.01 -5.84
CA ALA A 70 4.87 7.40 -7.17
C ALA A 70 5.66 6.28 -7.83
N PRO A 71 5.67 6.23 -9.18
CA PRO A 71 6.49 5.24 -9.88
C PRO A 71 7.97 5.54 -9.74
N LEU A 72 8.78 4.48 -9.80
CA LEU A 72 10.21 4.58 -9.97
C LEU A 72 10.55 4.63 -11.46
N PRO A 73 11.79 4.97 -11.84
CA PRO A 73 12.26 4.80 -13.21
C PRO A 73 11.98 3.38 -13.71
N ASP A 74 11.68 3.23 -15.00
CA ASP A 74 11.21 1.97 -15.58
C ASP A 74 12.10 0.78 -15.25
N GLU A 75 13.40 0.97 -15.26
CA GLU A 75 14.38 -0.06 -14.96
C GLU A 75 14.32 -0.58 -13.52
N LEU A 76 13.68 0.17 -12.62
CA LEU A 76 13.58 -0.16 -11.20
C LEU A 76 12.15 -0.46 -10.76
N SER A 77 11.15 -0.14 -11.60
CA SER A 77 9.74 -0.22 -11.19
C SER A 77 9.19 -1.64 -11.15
N VAL A 78 9.64 -2.50 -12.06
CA VAL A 78 9.23 -3.92 -12.08
C VAL A 78 10.45 -4.77 -12.37
N ARG A 79 10.73 -5.76 -11.51
CA ARG A 79 11.85 -6.66 -11.67
C ARG A 79 11.45 -8.04 -11.13
N ASP A 80 11.56 -9.06 -11.98
CA ASP A 80 11.22 -10.46 -11.62
C ASP A 80 9.79 -10.60 -11.07
N GLY A 81 8.83 -9.84 -11.64
CA GLY A 81 7.45 -9.85 -11.17
C GLY A 81 7.19 -9.05 -9.90
N ILE A 82 8.22 -8.44 -9.33
CA ILE A 82 8.10 -7.60 -8.15
C ILE A 82 7.99 -6.14 -8.55
N LYS A 83 6.92 -5.49 -8.12
CA LYS A 83 6.68 -4.07 -8.39
C LYS A 83 7.28 -3.23 -7.27
N SER A 84 8.10 -2.24 -7.65
CA SER A 84 8.70 -1.29 -6.71
C SER A 84 8.18 0.12 -6.96
N ARG A 85 7.87 0.86 -5.90
CA ARG A 85 7.35 2.22 -5.96
C ARG A 85 7.95 3.06 -4.85
N PHE A 86 8.05 4.37 -5.10
CA PHE A 86 8.35 5.33 -4.04
C PHE A 86 7.10 5.51 -3.17
N GLU A 87 7.29 5.55 -1.86
CA GLU A 87 6.22 5.81 -0.91
C GLU A 87 6.68 6.81 0.15
N ALA A 88 5.85 7.80 0.42
CA ALA A 88 6.03 8.73 1.54
C ALA A 88 4.76 8.69 2.38
N GLU A 89 4.91 8.54 3.69
CA GLU A 89 3.79 8.39 4.60
C GLU A 89 3.98 9.26 5.85
N VAL A 90 2.90 9.88 6.30
CA VAL A 90 2.88 10.64 7.54
C VAL A 90 1.60 10.29 8.32
N THR A 91 1.76 10.11 9.63
CA THR A 91 0.61 9.94 10.51
C THR A 91 -0.04 11.31 10.73
N VAL A 92 -1.36 11.37 10.59
CA VAL A 92 -2.13 12.59 10.85
C VAL A 92 -3.00 12.39 12.09
N ALA A 93 -3.32 13.47 12.76
CA ALA A 93 -4.02 13.39 14.05
C ALA A 93 -5.47 12.94 13.88
N ASP A 94 -6.11 13.30 12.77
CA ASP A 94 -7.52 13.08 12.56
C ASP A 94 -7.80 12.81 11.08
N PHE A 95 -8.83 12.04 10.82
CA PHE A 95 -9.26 11.73 9.47
C PHE A 95 -9.94 12.94 8.79
N ASP A 96 -10.63 13.73 9.57
CA ASP A 96 -11.29 14.95 9.05
C ASP A 96 -10.25 16.11 8.87
#